data_bbee6decba7c66c6512ae3d143aa842b
#
_entry.id   bbee6decba7c66c6512ae3d143aa842b
#
_cell.length_a   1.000
_cell.length_b   1.000
_cell.length_c   1.000
_cell.angle_alpha   90.00
_cell.angle_beta   90.00
_cell.angle_gamma   90.00
#
_symmetry.space_group_name_H-M   'P 1'
#
loop_
_entity.id
_entity.type
_entity.pdbx_description
1 polymer ?
#
loop_
_entity_poly.entity_id
_entity_poly.type
_entity_poly.pdbx_seq_one_letter_code
_entity_poly.pdbx_strand_id
1 'polypeptide(L)'
;MNFKYNIQFLLFFLQKAEKGGRNYGKYLSGNYRYRRKNTTSKLQRYMDANACKADILAKLEYQNPGGSVKDRVAIRMIDEAEKAGILHKGDVIIEPTSGNTGIGLACVAAARGYHLIITMPETMSGERRRLLSAYGAELVLTPASKGVKGSIRKANELAEQLHAFVPSQFSNPYNPKSHYETTGPEIWADTDGKIDVFVAGVGTGGTISGTGRYLKEKNPNIQ
;
A
#
# COMPACT_ATOMS: atom_id res chain seq x y z
N MET A 1 -5.41 22.99 12.74
CA MET A 1 -4.52 22.47 11.69
C MET A 1 -5.00 21.06 11.30
N ASN A 2 -5.73 20.94 10.19
CA ASN A 2 -6.32 19.66 9.77
C ASN A 2 -5.24 18.82 9.08
N PHE A 3 -4.66 17.87 9.78
CA PHE A 3 -3.81 16.84 9.19
C PHE A 3 -4.67 15.82 8.43
N LYS A 4 -5.10 16.18 7.21
CA LYS A 4 -5.60 15.22 6.21
C LYS A 4 -4.43 14.62 5.43
N TYR A 5 -3.43 14.11 6.11
CA TYR A 5 -2.41 13.32 5.45
C TYR A 5 -2.77 11.84 5.59
N ASN A 6 -2.99 11.18 4.45
CA ASN A 6 -3.01 9.72 4.37
C ASN A 6 -1.77 9.20 5.11
N ILE A 7 -1.97 8.56 6.26
CA ILE A 7 -0.89 7.96 7.03
C ILE A 7 -0.32 6.85 6.16
N GLN A 8 0.81 7.14 5.52
CA GLN A 8 1.55 6.18 4.68
C GLN A 8 2.64 5.47 5.49
N PHE A 9 2.45 5.41 6.81
CA PHE A 9 3.35 4.73 7.72
C PHE A 9 2.63 3.52 8.31
N LEU A 10 3.38 2.43 8.41
CA LEU A 10 3.03 1.35 9.30
C LEU A 10 3.83 1.58 10.59
N LEU A 11 3.13 1.78 11.69
CA LEU A 11 3.75 1.92 13.00
C LEU A 11 3.78 0.56 13.67
N PHE A 12 4.86 0.26 14.36
CA PHE A 12 4.94 -0.87 15.25
C PHE A 12 5.77 -0.49 16.48
N PHE A 13 5.40 -1.08 17.61
CA PHE A 13 5.92 -0.74 18.92
C PHE A 13 6.68 -1.93 19.49
N LEU A 14 7.76 -1.61 20.16
CA LEU A 14 8.56 -2.55 20.91
C LEU A 14 8.56 -2.10 22.35
N GLN A 15 8.29 -3.00 23.30
CA GLN A 15 8.44 -2.68 24.70
C GLN A 15 9.90 -2.32 24.99
N LYS A 16 10.15 -1.21 25.69
CA LYS A 16 11.50 -0.88 26.16
C LYS A 16 11.98 -2.01 27.09
N ALA A 17 13.08 -2.65 26.69
CA ALA A 17 13.75 -3.56 27.60
C ALA A 17 14.28 -2.75 28.78
N GLU A 18 14.11 -3.27 29.99
CA GLU A 18 14.83 -2.78 31.16
C GLU A 18 16.33 -2.88 30.87
N LYS A 19 17.03 -1.73 30.97
CA LYS A 19 18.49 -1.51 30.92
C LYS A 19 19.35 -2.63 30.28
N GLY A 20 19.26 -2.78 29.00
CA GLY A 20 20.12 -3.58 28.16
C GLY A 20 19.75 -3.29 26.73
N GLY A 21 20.49 -2.39 26.07
CA GLY A 21 20.16 -1.91 24.74
C GLY A 21 19.89 -3.04 23.76
N ARG A 22 18.64 -3.19 23.31
CA ARG A 22 18.32 -4.07 22.21
C ARG A 22 19.02 -3.55 20.96
N ASN A 23 19.94 -4.32 20.44
CA ASN A 23 20.57 -4.02 19.16
C ASN A 23 19.59 -4.46 18.07
N TYR A 24 18.87 -3.51 17.52
CA TYR A 24 17.90 -3.76 16.45
C TYR A 24 18.67 -3.73 15.13
N GLY A 25 19.03 -4.87 14.67
CA GLY A 25 20.07 -5.14 13.68
C GLY A 25 20.02 -4.51 12.31
N LYS A 26 19.16 -3.60 11.89
CA LYS A 26 19.27 -2.96 10.54
C LYS A 26 18.35 -1.77 10.26
N TYR A 27 17.90 -1.01 11.23
CA TYR A 27 17.28 0.25 10.87
C TYR A 27 18.31 1.36 10.85
N LEU A 28 18.18 2.19 9.83
CA LEU A 28 19.11 3.27 9.58
C LEU A 28 18.87 4.42 10.56
N SER A 29 19.85 4.72 11.38
CA SER A 29 19.98 6.02 11.98
C SER A 29 20.56 6.95 10.90
N GLY A 30 19.71 7.71 10.23
CA GLY A 30 20.06 8.97 9.58
C GLY A 30 20.62 8.98 8.16
N ASN A 31 20.94 7.89 7.46
CA ASN A 31 21.44 7.93 6.07
C ASN A 31 20.67 7.00 5.13
N TYR A 32 20.06 7.59 4.11
CA TYR A 32 19.28 6.90 3.08
C TYR A 32 20.19 6.13 2.11
N ARG A 33 20.06 4.80 2.05
CA ARG A 33 20.55 4.01 0.92
C ARG A 33 19.40 3.28 0.26
N TYR A 34 19.21 3.53 -1.03
CA TYR A 34 18.26 2.81 -1.90
C TYR A 34 18.58 1.31 -1.91
N ARG A 35 17.70 0.50 -1.33
CA ARG A 35 17.64 -0.96 -1.57
C ARG A 35 16.18 -1.32 -1.90
N ARG A 36 15.99 -2.41 -2.65
CA ARG A 36 14.71 -2.95 -3.12
C ARG A 36 13.65 -3.24 -2.02
N LYS A 37 13.96 -3.00 -0.75
CA LYS A 37 13.06 -3.06 0.41
C LYS A 37 12.91 -1.65 0.92
N ASN A 38 11.69 -1.20 1.19
CA ASN A 38 11.54 0.12 1.77
C ASN A 38 12.00 0.15 3.25
N THR A 39 12.27 1.34 3.71
CA THR A 39 13.00 1.58 4.95
C THR A 39 12.11 1.52 6.17
N THR A 40 12.63 0.98 7.25
CA THR A 40 12.08 1.13 8.60
C THR A 40 12.91 2.17 9.37
N SER A 41 12.25 3.11 10.04
CA SER A 41 12.90 4.18 10.79
C SER A 41 12.40 4.24 12.23
N LYS A 42 13.31 4.44 13.18
CA LYS A 42 12.98 4.69 14.58
C LYS A 42 12.58 6.16 14.76
N LEU A 43 11.44 6.42 15.41
CA LEU A 43 10.91 7.76 15.63
C LEU A 43 11.46 8.39 16.92
N GLN A 44 12.80 8.49 17.05
CA GLN A 44 13.46 8.89 18.27
C GLN A 44 12.99 10.26 18.81
N ARG A 45 12.98 11.31 17.96
CA ARG A 45 12.54 12.65 18.37
C ARG A 45 11.09 12.69 18.86
N TYR A 46 10.22 11.92 18.22
CA TYR A 46 8.82 11.81 18.64
C TYR A 46 8.70 11.13 20.00
N MET A 47 9.46 10.04 20.19
CA MET A 47 9.46 9.30 21.46
C MET A 47 9.98 10.15 22.61
N ASP A 48 11.05 10.89 22.40
CA ASP A 48 11.66 11.78 23.41
C ASP A 48 10.70 12.92 23.77
N ALA A 49 10.12 13.57 22.76
CA ALA A 49 9.18 14.68 22.97
C ALA A 49 7.87 14.27 23.69
N ASN A 50 7.47 13.01 23.59
CA ASN A 50 6.23 12.49 24.20
C ASN A 50 6.48 11.52 25.37
N ALA A 51 7.73 11.44 25.87
CA ALA A 51 8.13 10.52 26.95
C ALA A 51 7.62 9.08 26.76
N CYS A 52 7.68 8.56 25.51
CA CYS A 52 7.15 7.27 25.17
C CYS A 52 7.88 6.14 25.92
N LYS A 53 7.11 5.20 26.47
CA LYS A 53 7.66 4.04 27.20
C LYS A 53 8.04 2.88 26.23
N ALA A 54 7.61 2.93 24.99
CA ALA A 54 7.90 1.95 23.96
C ALA A 54 8.80 2.54 22.87
N ASP A 55 9.57 1.70 22.20
CA ASP A 55 10.26 2.08 20.96
C ASP A 55 9.26 2.05 19.81
N ILE A 56 9.17 3.17 19.07
CA ILE A 56 8.25 3.33 17.94
C ILE A 56 9.05 3.28 16.65
N LEU A 57 8.72 2.32 15.79
CA LEU A 57 9.29 2.16 14.47
C LEU A 57 8.24 2.43 13.39
N ALA A 58 8.64 3.11 12.33
CA ALA A 58 7.78 3.41 11.18
C ALA A 58 8.32 2.74 9.92
N LYS A 59 7.48 1.94 9.24
CA LYS A 59 7.76 1.43 7.89
C LYS A 59 7.38 2.51 6.88
N LEU A 60 8.36 3.00 6.10
CA LEU A 60 8.22 4.21 5.28
C LEU A 60 7.68 3.87 3.88
N GLU A 61 6.41 3.56 3.77
CA GLU A 61 5.76 3.15 2.52
C GLU A 61 5.69 4.25 1.44
N TYR A 62 5.89 5.50 1.80
CA TYR A 62 5.99 6.60 0.82
C TYR A 62 7.27 6.54 -0.04
N GLN A 63 8.24 5.71 0.32
CA GLN A 63 9.46 5.49 -0.47
C GLN A 63 9.27 4.49 -1.62
N ASN A 64 8.10 3.88 -1.75
CA ASN A 64 7.76 3.08 -2.92
C ASN A 64 7.65 3.96 -4.17
N PRO A 65 7.87 3.45 -5.39
CA PRO A 65 7.89 4.24 -6.64
C PRO A 65 6.64 5.10 -6.88
N GLY A 66 5.44 4.59 -6.60
CA GLY A 66 4.18 5.33 -6.66
C GLY A 66 3.85 6.07 -5.36
N GLY A 67 4.77 6.07 -4.39
CA GLY A 67 4.69 6.84 -3.16
C GLY A 67 3.75 6.25 -2.11
N SER A 68 3.37 4.98 -2.15
CA SER A 68 2.49 4.41 -1.14
C SER A 68 2.61 2.89 -0.98
N VAL A 69 1.99 2.38 0.09
CA VAL A 69 1.82 0.94 0.34
C VAL A 69 1.08 0.21 -0.78
N LYS A 70 0.29 0.92 -1.60
CA LYS A 70 -0.52 0.32 -2.67
C LYS A 70 0.31 -0.13 -3.87
N ASP A 71 1.54 0.28 -4.00
CA ASP A 71 2.45 -0.24 -5.03
C ASP A 71 2.66 -1.74 -4.88
N ARG A 72 2.77 -2.23 -3.63
CA ARG A 72 2.88 -3.66 -3.33
C ARG A 72 1.66 -4.43 -3.81
N VAL A 73 0.48 -3.87 -3.53
CA VAL A 73 -0.81 -4.48 -3.89
C VAL A 73 -1.01 -4.47 -5.40
N ALA A 74 -0.72 -3.34 -6.06
CA ALA A 74 -0.86 -3.20 -7.51
C ALA A 74 0.02 -4.21 -8.26
N ILE A 75 1.32 -4.25 -7.95
CA ILE A 75 2.25 -5.20 -8.57
C ILE A 75 1.76 -6.63 -8.37
N ARG A 76 1.36 -7.00 -7.14
CA ARG A 76 0.95 -8.37 -6.85
C ARG A 76 -0.31 -8.78 -7.59
N MET A 77 -1.34 -7.92 -7.63
CA MET A 77 -2.57 -8.23 -8.35
C MET A 77 -2.31 -8.43 -9.85
N ILE A 78 -1.43 -7.63 -10.45
CA ILE A 78 -1.06 -7.76 -11.86
C ILE A 78 -0.22 -9.03 -12.09
N ASP A 79 0.83 -9.27 -11.29
CA ASP A 79 1.68 -10.47 -11.40
C ASP A 79 0.85 -11.77 -11.35
N GLU A 80 -0.12 -11.84 -10.47
CA GLU A 80 -0.93 -13.05 -10.32
C GLU A 80 -1.95 -13.19 -11.46
N ALA A 81 -2.48 -12.08 -11.99
CA ALA A 81 -3.35 -12.10 -13.15
C ALA A 81 -2.59 -12.55 -14.42
N GLU A 82 -1.36 -12.06 -14.62
CA GLU A 82 -0.47 -12.50 -15.70
C GLU A 82 -0.14 -13.99 -15.58
N LYS A 83 0.27 -14.46 -14.40
CA LYS A 83 0.58 -15.87 -14.15
C LYS A 83 -0.61 -16.80 -14.38
N ALA A 84 -1.81 -16.33 -14.05
CA ALA A 84 -3.05 -17.09 -14.26
C ALA A 84 -3.53 -17.06 -15.73
N GLY A 85 -2.86 -16.33 -16.63
CA GLY A 85 -3.29 -16.16 -18.02
C GLY A 85 -4.61 -15.35 -18.15
N ILE A 86 -4.94 -14.53 -17.14
CA ILE A 86 -6.14 -13.66 -17.14
C ILE A 86 -5.81 -12.32 -17.77
N LEU A 87 -4.54 -11.87 -17.66
CA LEU A 87 -4.05 -10.59 -18.15
C LEU A 87 -2.86 -10.80 -19.08
N HIS A 88 -2.93 -10.25 -20.30
CA HIS A 88 -1.90 -10.36 -21.33
C HIS A 88 -1.39 -8.98 -21.72
N LYS A 89 -0.20 -8.93 -22.30
CA LYS A 89 0.41 -7.69 -22.75
C LYS A 89 -0.52 -6.93 -23.72
N GLY A 90 -0.78 -5.68 -23.42
CA GLY A 90 -1.65 -4.80 -24.21
C GLY A 90 -3.12 -4.83 -23.80
N ASP A 91 -3.51 -5.69 -22.87
CA ASP A 91 -4.87 -5.71 -22.35
C ASP A 91 -5.22 -4.42 -21.60
N VAL A 92 -6.53 -4.21 -21.44
CA VAL A 92 -7.08 -3.07 -20.69
C VAL A 92 -7.28 -3.47 -19.24
N ILE A 93 -6.85 -2.59 -18.34
CA ILE A 93 -7.09 -2.69 -16.90
C ILE A 93 -8.04 -1.57 -16.48
N ILE A 94 -9.07 -1.88 -15.69
CA ILE A 94 -10.01 -0.88 -15.18
C ILE A 94 -10.13 -1.01 -13.67
N GLU A 95 -9.98 0.10 -12.94
CA GLU A 95 -10.19 0.10 -11.47
C GLU A 95 -10.99 1.33 -11.04
N PRO A 96 -12.09 1.16 -10.28
CA PRO A 96 -12.84 2.27 -9.69
C PRO A 96 -12.13 2.76 -8.44
N THR A 97 -11.24 3.73 -8.59
CA THR A 97 -10.47 4.25 -7.47
C THR A 97 -10.06 5.70 -7.67
N SER A 98 -10.07 6.47 -6.61
CA SER A 98 -9.51 7.83 -6.57
C SER A 98 -8.26 7.91 -5.69
N GLY A 99 -7.81 6.76 -5.18
CA GLY A 99 -6.76 6.67 -4.17
C GLY A 99 -5.43 6.16 -4.71
N ASN A 100 -4.57 5.80 -3.76
CA ASN A 100 -3.22 5.32 -4.03
C ASN A 100 -3.16 4.02 -4.84
N THR A 101 -4.23 3.20 -4.82
CA THR A 101 -4.31 2.00 -5.66
C THR A 101 -4.27 2.37 -7.15
N GLY A 102 -4.99 3.41 -7.55
CA GLY A 102 -4.92 3.91 -8.92
C GLY A 102 -3.52 4.36 -9.32
N ILE A 103 -2.80 5.04 -8.42
CA ILE A 103 -1.42 5.47 -8.66
C ILE A 103 -0.48 4.25 -8.79
N GLY A 104 -0.58 3.28 -7.89
CA GLY A 104 0.21 2.04 -7.98
C GLY A 104 -0.07 1.26 -9.27
N LEU A 105 -1.34 1.12 -9.66
CA LEU A 105 -1.71 0.50 -10.93
C LEU A 105 -1.19 1.30 -12.13
N ALA A 106 -1.23 2.64 -12.09
CA ALA A 106 -0.73 3.48 -13.15
C ALA A 106 0.79 3.34 -13.33
N CYS A 107 1.55 3.26 -12.24
CA CYS A 107 2.99 2.96 -12.30
C CYS A 107 3.27 1.61 -12.98
N VAL A 108 2.54 0.55 -12.60
CA VAL A 108 2.74 -0.79 -13.18
C VAL A 108 2.29 -0.81 -14.64
N ALA A 109 1.14 -0.22 -14.96
CA ALA A 109 0.61 -0.16 -16.33
C ALA A 109 1.58 0.58 -17.27
N ALA A 110 2.09 1.74 -16.85
CA ALA A 110 3.09 2.49 -17.63
C ALA A 110 4.36 1.66 -17.87
N ALA A 111 4.86 0.94 -16.86
CA ALA A 111 6.08 0.15 -16.96
C ALA A 111 5.93 -1.11 -17.83
N ARG A 112 4.71 -1.68 -17.92
CA ARG A 112 4.45 -2.94 -18.62
C ARG A 112 3.68 -2.78 -19.93
N GLY A 113 3.24 -1.55 -20.26
CA GLY A 113 2.53 -1.25 -21.51
C GLY A 113 1.06 -1.68 -21.50
N TYR A 114 0.41 -1.64 -20.34
CA TYR A 114 -1.05 -1.83 -20.23
C TYR A 114 -1.81 -0.51 -20.47
N HIS A 115 -2.99 -0.61 -21.06
CA HIS A 115 -3.94 0.50 -21.08
C HIS A 115 -4.72 0.51 -19.78
N LEU A 116 -4.52 1.54 -18.95
CA LEU A 116 -5.21 1.69 -17.66
C LEU A 116 -6.31 2.73 -17.75
N ILE A 117 -7.51 2.35 -17.37
CA ILE A 117 -8.67 3.23 -17.21
C ILE A 117 -9.01 3.33 -15.72
N ILE A 118 -9.05 4.55 -15.20
CA ILE A 118 -9.47 4.82 -13.82
C ILE A 118 -10.81 5.54 -13.83
N THR A 119 -11.81 4.96 -13.19
CA THR A 119 -13.09 5.64 -12.98
C THR A 119 -13.14 6.29 -11.60
N MET A 120 -13.53 7.55 -11.52
CA MET A 120 -13.61 8.29 -10.27
C MET A 120 -14.65 9.41 -10.32
N PRO A 121 -15.19 9.86 -9.16
CA PRO A 121 -16.05 11.03 -9.12
C PRO A 121 -15.32 12.30 -9.59
N GLU A 122 -16.02 13.17 -10.30
CA GLU A 122 -15.49 14.44 -10.79
C GLU A 122 -15.03 15.40 -9.67
N THR A 123 -15.42 15.15 -8.42
CA THR A 123 -15.00 15.92 -7.25
C THR A 123 -13.58 15.63 -6.78
N MET A 124 -12.92 14.63 -7.37
CA MET A 124 -11.55 14.29 -6.98
C MET A 124 -10.56 15.38 -7.36
N SER A 125 -9.52 15.55 -6.53
CA SER A 125 -8.56 16.66 -6.66
C SER A 125 -7.87 16.68 -8.02
N GLY A 126 -7.64 17.89 -8.55
CA GLY A 126 -6.91 18.09 -9.81
C GLY A 126 -5.49 17.55 -9.76
N GLU A 127 -4.85 17.57 -8.59
CA GLU A 127 -3.50 16.98 -8.38
C GLU A 127 -3.48 15.48 -8.70
N ARG A 128 -4.43 14.71 -8.16
CA ARG A 128 -4.54 13.26 -8.41
C ARG A 128 -4.81 12.96 -9.88
N ARG A 129 -5.70 13.73 -10.51
CA ARG A 129 -5.99 13.57 -11.95
C ARG A 129 -4.73 13.81 -12.78
N ARG A 130 -4.00 14.90 -12.52
CA ARG A 130 -2.75 15.19 -13.23
C ARG A 130 -1.71 14.10 -13.04
N LEU A 131 -1.55 13.57 -11.82
CA LEU A 131 -0.60 12.51 -11.54
C LEU A 131 -0.94 11.23 -12.30
N LEU A 132 -2.19 10.78 -12.27
CA LEU A 132 -2.64 9.60 -13.01
C LEU A 132 -2.47 9.77 -14.51
N SER A 133 -2.86 10.93 -15.07
CA SER A 133 -2.67 11.23 -16.49
C SER A 133 -1.18 11.31 -16.88
N ALA A 134 -0.30 11.78 -15.99
CA ALA A 134 1.14 11.79 -16.23
C ALA A 134 1.75 10.39 -16.32
N TYR A 135 1.16 9.39 -15.65
CA TYR A 135 1.48 7.97 -15.85
C TYR A 135 0.81 7.34 -17.08
N GLY A 136 0.01 8.10 -17.84
CA GLY A 136 -0.66 7.61 -19.03
C GLY A 136 -2.01 6.94 -18.78
N ALA A 137 -2.56 7.03 -17.56
CA ALA A 137 -3.89 6.48 -17.29
C ALA A 137 -4.99 7.34 -17.93
N GLU A 138 -5.97 6.69 -18.56
CA GLU A 138 -7.21 7.30 -18.98
C GLU A 138 -8.14 7.53 -17.80
N LEU A 139 -8.73 8.72 -17.70
CA LEU A 139 -9.63 9.06 -16.59
C LEU A 139 -11.07 9.17 -17.08
N VAL A 140 -11.95 8.36 -16.52
CA VAL A 140 -13.38 8.44 -16.74
C VAL A 140 -14.04 9.03 -15.50
N LEU A 141 -14.44 10.29 -15.59
CA LEU A 141 -15.08 11.01 -14.50
C LEU A 141 -16.58 10.69 -14.45
N THR A 142 -17.08 10.46 -13.24
CA THR A 142 -18.49 10.18 -13.00
C THR A 142 -19.13 11.33 -12.22
N PRO A 143 -20.44 11.58 -12.40
CA PRO A 143 -21.13 12.67 -11.71
C PRO A 143 -20.99 12.58 -10.19
N ALA A 144 -20.71 13.71 -9.54
CA ALA A 144 -20.58 13.83 -8.09
C ALA A 144 -21.77 13.25 -7.32
N SER A 145 -22.97 13.46 -7.84
CA SER A 145 -24.24 12.96 -7.26
C SER A 145 -24.31 11.44 -7.14
N LYS A 146 -23.56 10.71 -7.96
CA LYS A 146 -23.53 9.23 -7.95
C LYS A 146 -22.44 8.66 -7.01
N GLY A 147 -21.56 9.52 -6.50
CA GLY A 147 -20.48 9.16 -5.57
C GLY A 147 -19.63 7.98 -6.05
N VAL A 148 -19.01 7.27 -5.11
CA VAL A 148 -18.15 6.10 -5.39
C VAL A 148 -18.93 4.96 -6.07
N LYS A 149 -20.19 4.76 -5.72
CA LYS A 149 -21.04 3.73 -6.36
C LYS A 149 -21.20 3.98 -7.86
N GLY A 150 -21.28 5.25 -8.27
CA GLY A 150 -21.33 5.63 -9.69
C GLY A 150 -20.07 5.23 -10.44
N SER A 151 -18.90 5.43 -9.83
CA SER A 151 -17.62 5.03 -10.42
C SER A 151 -17.48 3.51 -10.53
N ILE A 152 -17.88 2.76 -9.50
CA ILE A 152 -17.90 1.29 -9.55
C ILE A 152 -18.79 0.78 -10.68
N ARG A 153 -20.02 1.32 -10.81
CA ARG A 153 -20.90 0.93 -11.89
C ARG A 153 -20.29 1.22 -13.27
N LYS A 154 -19.72 2.42 -13.43
CA LYS A 154 -19.08 2.80 -14.71
C LYS A 154 -17.85 1.93 -15.03
N ALA A 155 -17.07 1.54 -14.03
CA ALA A 155 -15.98 0.59 -14.21
C ALA A 155 -16.46 -0.76 -14.71
N ASN A 156 -17.53 -1.31 -14.12
CA ASN A 156 -18.09 -2.59 -14.53
C ASN A 156 -18.68 -2.54 -15.95
N GLU A 157 -19.42 -1.46 -16.30
CA GLU A 157 -19.92 -1.24 -17.65
C GLU A 157 -18.80 -1.26 -18.70
N LEU A 158 -17.72 -0.51 -18.43
CA LEU A 158 -16.56 -0.45 -19.33
C LEU A 158 -15.79 -1.77 -19.38
N ALA A 159 -15.65 -2.45 -18.24
CA ALA A 159 -14.97 -3.73 -18.19
C ALA A 159 -15.66 -4.80 -19.04
N GLU A 160 -17.00 -4.84 -19.01
CA GLU A 160 -17.78 -5.73 -19.86
C GLU A 160 -17.62 -5.38 -21.35
N GLN A 161 -17.73 -4.10 -21.69
CA GLN A 161 -17.61 -3.61 -23.07
C GLN A 161 -16.25 -3.84 -23.70
N LEU A 162 -15.18 -3.69 -22.91
CA LEU A 162 -13.79 -3.79 -23.36
C LEU A 162 -13.13 -5.12 -23.04
N HIS A 163 -13.85 -6.07 -22.43
CA HIS A 163 -13.32 -7.33 -21.89
C HIS A 163 -12.08 -7.09 -21.01
N ALA A 164 -12.15 -6.03 -20.17
CA ALA A 164 -11.01 -5.56 -19.40
C ALA A 164 -10.84 -6.30 -18.08
N PHE A 165 -9.60 -6.41 -17.61
CA PHE A 165 -9.31 -6.92 -16.28
C PHE A 165 -9.64 -5.88 -15.20
N VAL A 166 -10.35 -6.30 -14.16
CA VAL A 166 -10.67 -5.47 -12.98
C VAL A 166 -9.95 -6.03 -11.76
N PRO A 167 -8.90 -5.35 -11.26
CA PRO A 167 -8.15 -5.81 -10.09
C PRO A 167 -8.97 -6.00 -8.82
N SER A 168 -9.99 -5.17 -8.59
CA SER A 168 -10.95 -5.31 -7.46
C SER A 168 -10.27 -5.32 -6.09
N GLN A 169 -9.55 -4.26 -5.71
CA GLN A 169 -8.71 -4.19 -4.51
C GLN A 169 -9.37 -4.63 -3.19
N PHE A 170 -10.70 -4.52 -3.07
CA PHE A 170 -11.43 -4.85 -1.84
C PHE A 170 -11.73 -6.36 -1.69
N SER A 171 -11.80 -7.10 -2.80
CA SER A 171 -12.14 -8.53 -2.82
C SER A 171 -11.00 -9.42 -3.32
N ASN A 172 -9.97 -8.84 -3.90
CA ASN A 172 -8.85 -9.60 -4.46
C ASN A 172 -7.99 -10.22 -3.35
N PRO A 173 -7.85 -11.55 -3.28
CA PRO A 173 -7.07 -12.23 -2.24
C PRO A 173 -5.57 -11.92 -2.31
N TYR A 174 -5.08 -11.44 -3.44
CA TYR A 174 -3.68 -11.07 -3.62
C TYR A 174 -3.32 -9.75 -2.94
N ASN A 175 -4.31 -8.93 -2.56
CA ASN A 175 -4.06 -7.76 -1.72
C ASN A 175 -3.48 -8.15 -0.34
N PRO A 176 -4.17 -8.89 0.54
CA PRO A 176 -3.56 -9.34 1.78
C PRO A 176 -2.35 -10.26 1.56
N LYS A 177 -2.36 -11.09 0.51
CA LYS A 177 -1.22 -11.95 0.18
C LYS A 177 0.05 -11.15 -0.11
N SER A 178 -0.04 -9.99 -0.77
CA SER A 178 1.10 -9.12 -1.02
C SER A 178 1.80 -8.69 0.28
N HIS A 179 1.03 -8.38 1.30
CA HIS A 179 1.55 -7.98 2.60
C HIS A 179 2.08 -9.16 3.43
N TYR A 180 1.42 -10.31 3.33
CA TYR A 180 1.91 -11.54 3.96
C TYR A 180 3.29 -11.94 3.44
N GLU A 181 3.52 -11.82 2.12
CA GLU A 181 4.75 -12.25 1.48
C GLU A 181 5.85 -11.17 1.45
N THR A 182 5.52 -9.90 1.69
CA THR A 182 6.51 -8.81 1.62
C THR A 182 6.58 -7.99 2.91
N THR A 183 5.53 -7.28 3.28
CA THR A 183 5.52 -6.35 4.41
C THR A 183 5.77 -7.05 5.74
N GLY A 184 5.12 -8.18 5.98
CA GLY A 184 5.31 -9.00 7.19
C GLY A 184 6.75 -9.49 7.35
N PRO A 185 7.33 -10.19 6.36
CA PRO A 185 8.72 -10.62 6.39
C PRO A 185 9.73 -9.48 6.56
N GLU A 186 9.49 -8.33 5.88
CA GLU A 186 10.35 -7.16 6.01
C GLU A 186 10.34 -6.60 7.44
N ILE A 187 9.16 -6.40 8.03
CA ILE A 187 9.02 -5.93 9.43
C ILE A 187 9.68 -6.89 10.39
N TRP A 188 9.44 -8.19 10.24
CA TRP A 188 10.05 -9.22 11.07
C TRP A 188 11.58 -9.18 11.01
N ALA A 189 12.14 -9.09 9.80
CA ALA A 189 13.58 -9.01 9.60
C ALA A 189 14.18 -7.68 10.11
N ASP A 190 13.48 -6.55 9.90
CA ASP A 190 13.92 -5.23 10.33
C ASP A 190 13.96 -5.09 11.87
N THR A 191 13.18 -5.91 12.58
CA THR A 191 13.09 -5.91 14.05
C THR A 191 13.82 -7.08 14.71
N ASP A 192 14.51 -7.94 13.96
CA ASP A 192 15.07 -9.22 14.46
C ASP A 192 14.01 -10.05 15.20
N GLY A 193 12.77 -9.98 14.77
CA GLY A 193 11.63 -10.67 15.38
C GLY A 193 11.18 -10.14 16.74
N LYS A 194 11.67 -8.97 17.16
CA LYS A 194 11.42 -8.41 18.50
C LYS A 194 10.29 -7.38 18.51
N ILE A 195 9.27 -7.60 17.70
CA ILE A 195 8.07 -6.77 17.63
C ILE A 195 7.02 -7.24 18.65
N ASP A 196 6.45 -6.31 19.43
CA ASP A 196 5.40 -6.59 20.42
C ASP A 196 4.02 -6.15 19.92
N VAL A 197 3.93 -5.04 19.19
CA VAL A 197 2.66 -4.46 18.71
C VAL A 197 2.80 -4.02 17.27
N PHE A 198 1.84 -4.39 16.42
CA PHE A 198 1.72 -3.95 15.03
C PHE A 198 0.50 -3.04 14.86
N VAL A 199 0.70 -1.83 14.34
CA VAL A 199 -0.37 -0.87 14.08
C VAL A 199 -0.42 -0.54 12.60
N ALA A 200 -1.60 -0.67 12.00
CA ALA A 200 -1.86 -0.33 10.61
C ALA A 200 -3.22 0.35 10.44
N GLY A 201 -3.31 1.31 9.53
CA GLY A 201 -4.58 1.88 9.10
C GLY A 201 -5.40 0.86 8.31
N VAL A 202 -6.73 0.86 8.48
CA VAL A 202 -7.65 -0.05 7.81
C VAL A 202 -8.41 0.70 6.71
N GLY A 203 -8.06 0.43 5.44
CA GLY A 203 -8.84 0.82 4.27
C GLY A 203 -9.47 -0.43 3.64
N THR A 204 -8.72 -1.14 2.79
CA THR A 204 -9.14 -2.43 2.22
C THR A 204 -8.97 -3.61 3.19
N GLY A 205 -8.30 -3.40 4.32
CA GLY A 205 -7.95 -4.46 5.26
C GLY A 205 -6.70 -5.28 4.89
N GLY A 206 -6.20 -5.19 3.66
CA GLY A 206 -5.12 -6.03 3.17
C GLY A 206 -3.84 -5.95 4.00
N THR A 207 -3.43 -4.73 4.38
CA THR A 207 -2.21 -4.53 5.17
C THR A 207 -2.30 -5.19 6.54
N ILE A 208 -3.36 -4.88 7.30
CA ILE A 208 -3.51 -5.43 8.66
C ILE A 208 -3.68 -6.96 8.62
N SER A 209 -4.48 -7.47 7.69
CA SER A 209 -4.75 -8.91 7.57
C SER A 209 -3.51 -9.69 7.11
N GLY A 210 -2.84 -9.24 6.05
CA GLY A 210 -1.68 -9.97 5.51
C GLY A 210 -0.47 -9.89 6.43
N THR A 211 -0.09 -8.69 6.86
CA THR A 211 1.04 -8.49 7.78
C THR A 211 0.77 -9.12 9.14
N GLY A 212 -0.41 -8.85 9.71
CA GLY A 212 -0.79 -9.37 11.02
C GLY A 212 -0.79 -10.90 11.06
N ARG A 213 -1.33 -11.56 10.02
CA ARG A 213 -1.28 -13.01 9.87
C ARG A 213 0.17 -13.52 9.91
N TYR A 214 1.05 -12.96 9.08
CA TYR A 214 2.46 -13.37 9.05
C TYR A 214 3.14 -13.20 10.42
N LEU A 215 2.94 -12.05 11.06
CA LEU A 215 3.55 -11.76 12.36
C LEU A 215 3.01 -12.68 13.47
N LYS A 216 1.70 -12.95 13.50
CA LYS A 216 1.07 -13.87 14.45
C LYS A 216 1.52 -15.32 14.28
N GLU A 217 1.80 -15.78 13.05
CA GLU A 217 2.37 -17.09 12.78
C GLU A 217 3.81 -17.20 13.33
N LYS A 218 4.57 -16.09 13.37
CA LYS A 218 5.93 -16.04 13.94
C LYS A 218 5.92 -15.91 15.46
N ASN A 219 5.04 -15.11 16.02
CA ASN A 219 4.86 -14.91 17.45
C ASN A 219 3.38 -14.59 17.77
N PRO A 220 2.63 -15.57 18.32
CA PRO A 220 1.21 -15.37 18.64
C PRO A 220 0.92 -14.24 19.64
N ASN A 221 1.90 -13.83 20.45
CA ASN A 221 1.75 -12.78 21.47
C ASN A 221 1.77 -11.35 20.91
N ILE A 222 2.15 -11.15 19.65
CA ILE A 222 2.12 -9.82 19.01
C ILE A 222 0.67 -9.28 19.02
N GLN A 223 0.49 -8.04 19.45
CA GLN A 223 -0.81 -7.34 19.47
C GLN A 223 -1.01 -6.50 18.20
#